data_5d1f3090783281abcb8ccf5e021049e5
#
_entry.id   5d1f3090783281abcb8ccf5e021049e5
#
_cell.length_a   1.000
_cell.length_b   1.000
_cell.length_c   1.000
_cell.angle_alpha   90.00
_cell.angle_beta   90.00
_cell.angle_gamma   90.00
#
_symmetry.space_group_name_H-M   'P 1'
#
loop_
_entity.id
_entity.type
_entity.pdbx_description
1 polymer ?
#
loop_
_entity_poly.entity_id
_entity_poly.type
_entity_poly.pdbx_seq_one_letter_code
_entity_poly.pdbx_strand_id
1 'polypeptide(L)'
;MTSQVKAARLEERQQPTREALAEAVYHGEVAALCDRARQLQATLPAAEALATFLRGMVDHMDAHEGLARTLATLMADRSGVLAEGSRALEQAVTDLVAAAVRDGAVRDDVGAGAVMMALHGIGAAHDRPGWRAETDDVITLVLDGLRRPL
;
A
#
# COMPACT_ATOMS: atom_id res chain seq x y z
N MET A 1 -0.83 45.23 21.37
CA MET A 1 -1.90 44.22 21.19
C MET A 1 -1.95 43.63 19.79
N THR A 2 -1.79 44.43 18.76
CA THR A 2 -1.83 43.96 17.37
C THR A 2 -0.64 43.08 16.95
N SER A 3 0.54 43.18 17.56
CA SER A 3 1.68 42.34 17.19
C SER A 3 1.66 40.96 17.82
N GLN A 4 1.07 40.79 18.99
CA GLN A 4 0.90 39.47 19.62
C GLN A 4 -0.16 38.61 18.91
N VAL A 5 -1.26 39.26 18.46
CA VAL A 5 -2.29 38.57 17.67
C VAL A 5 -1.77 38.19 16.31
N LYS A 6 -0.91 39.01 15.70
CA LYS A 6 -0.24 38.69 14.43
C LYS A 6 0.74 37.51 14.57
N ALA A 7 1.54 37.52 15.67
CA ALA A 7 2.46 36.41 15.96
C ALA A 7 1.74 35.11 16.21
N ALA A 8 0.64 35.11 16.99
CA ALA A 8 -0.17 33.95 17.25
C ALA A 8 -0.82 33.37 15.96
N ARG A 9 -1.29 34.26 15.06
CA ARG A 9 -1.83 33.85 13.75
C ARG A 9 -0.77 33.27 12.80
N LEU A 10 0.48 33.79 12.89
CA LEU A 10 1.61 33.28 12.11
C LEU A 10 2.04 31.89 12.64
N GLU A 11 2.04 31.71 13.97
CA GLU A 11 2.32 30.41 14.59
C GLU A 11 1.25 29.39 14.26
N GLU A 12 -0.04 29.75 14.28
CA GLU A 12 -1.14 28.88 13.84
C GLU A 12 -1.01 28.50 12.35
N ARG A 13 -0.53 29.40 11.50
CA ARG A 13 -0.27 29.10 10.07
C ARG A 13 0.94 28.21 9.84
N GLN A 14 1.90 28.18 10.77
CA GLN A 14 3.11 27.37 10.70
C GLN A 14 2.92 25.98 11.30
N GLN A 15 1.88 25.78 12.12
CA GLN A 15 1.54 24.46 12.66
C GLN A 15 0.79 23.65 11.62
N PRO A 16 1.30 22.44 11.27
CA PRO A 16 0.58 21.58 10.33
C PRO A 16 -0.78 21.19 10.93
N THR A 17 -1.82 21.22 10.11
CA THR A 17 -3.14 20.71 10.47
C THR A 17 -3.08 19.19 10.67
N ARG A 18 -4.08 18.63 11.35
CA ARG A 18 -4.19 17.15 11.49
C ARG A 18 -4.23 16.48 10.13
N GLU A 19 -4.96 17.08 9.18
CA GLU A 19 -5.04 16.60 7.80
C GLU A 19 -3.69 16.65 7.10
N ALA A 20 -2.91 17.72 7.27
CA ALA A 20 -1.58 17.84 6.68
C ALA A 20 -0.59 16.83 7.27
N LEU A 21 -0.67 16.57 8.58
CA LEU A 21 0.13 15.52 9.23
C LEU A 21 -0.27 14.13 8.75
N ALA A 22 -1.56 13.86 8.64
CA ALA A 22 -2.08 12.58 8.12
C ALA A 22 -1.62 12.36 6.68
N GLU A 23 -1.67 13.39 5.85
CA GLU A 23 -1.19 13.36 4.47
C GLU A 23 0.31 13.07 4.40
N ALA A 24 1.12 13.72 5.24
CA ALA A 24 2.57 13.48 5.30
C ALA A 24 2.89 12.06 5.73
N VAL A 25 2.19 11.52 6.72
CA VAL A 25 2.35 10.13 7.17
C VAL A 25 1.96 9.16 6.06
N TYR A 26 0.85 9.40 5.39
CA TYR A 26 0.38 8.56 4.28
C TYR A 26 1.38 8.55 3.13
N HIS A 27 1.88 9.70 2.71
CA HIS A 27 2.92 9.79 1.68
C HIS A 27 4.19 9.04 2.08
N GLY A 28 4.60 9.15 3.33
CA GLY A 28 5.75 8.42 3.86
C GLY A 28 5.57 6.91 3.82
N GLU A 29 4.38 6.42 4.19
CA GLU A 29 4.04 5.01 4.16
C GLU A 29 4.04 4.46 2.72
N VAL A 30 3.41 5.17 1.79
CA VAL A 30 3.37 4.79 0.37
C VAL A 30 4.78 4.79 -0.22
N ALA A 31 5.57 5.84 0.06
CA ALA A 31 6.95 5.94 -0.43
C ALA A 31 7.80 4.77 0.08
N ALA A 32 7.68 4.41 1.35
CA ALA A 32 8.40 3.28 1.94
C ALA A 32 8.03 1.95 1.28
N LEU A 33 6.75 1.73 0.99
CA LEU A 33 6.30 0.53 0.29
C LEU A 33 6.81 0.47 -1.15
N CYS A 34 6.78 1.58 -1.87
CA CYS A 34 7.31 1.66 -3.23
C CYS A 34 8.83 1.45 -3.26
N ASP A 35 9.57 2.01 -2.31
CA ASP A 35 11.02 1.79 -2.16
C ASP A 35 11.34 0.33 -1.88
N ARG A 36 10.56 -0.31 -1.01
CA ARG A 36 10.70 -1.72 -0.73
C ARG A 36 10.49 -2.58 -1.98
N ALA A 37 9.47 -2.27 -2.78
CA ALA A 37 9.23 -2.98 -4.04
C ALA A 37 10.46 -2.90 -4.97
N ARG A 38 11.04 -1.70 -5.11
CA ARG A 38 12.26 -1.51 -5.92
C ARG A 38 13.45 -2.29 -5.37
N GLN A 39 13.66 -2.27 -4.06
CA GLN A 39 14.73 -3.02 -3.41
C GLN A 39 14.59 -4.52 -3.63
N LEU A 40 13.38 -5.05 -3.50
CA LEU A 40 13.10 -6.47 -3.71
C LEU A 40 13.38 -6.86 -5.17
N GLN A 41 12.97 -6.04 -6.14
CA GLN A 41 13.28 -6.28 -7.55
C GLN A 41 14.79 -6.28 -7.85
N ALA A 42 15.55 -5.45 -7.14
CA ALA A 42 17.00 -5.36 -7.32
C ALA A 42 17.76 -6.54 -6.71
N THR A 43 17.18 -7.23 -5.72
CA THR A 43 17.90 -8.22 -4.89
C THR A 43 17.40 -9.65 -5.02
N LEU A 44 16.16 -9.87 -5.49
CA LEU A 44 15.54 -11.19 -5.56
C LEU A 44 15.10 -11.53 -7.00
N PRO A 45 15.02 -12.83 -7.33
CA PRO A 45 14.32 -13.24 -8.55
C PRO A 45 12.89 -12.66 -8.57
N ALA A 46 12.38 -12.35 -9.76
CA ALA A 46 11.15 -11.58 -9.91
C ALA A 46 9.94 -12.22 -9.21
N ALA A 47 9.77 -13.54 -9.30
CA ALA A 47 8.67 -14.22 -8.62
C ALA A 47 8.79 -14.17 -7.09
N GLU A 48 10.00 -14.29 -6.55
CA GLU A 48 10.26 -14.17 -5.12
C GLU A 48 10.05 -12.73 -4.63
N ALA A 49 10.45 -11.75 -5.42
CA ALA A 49 10.24 -10.34 -5.12
C ALA A 49 8.74 -10.04 -5.01
N LEU A 50 7.93 -10.52 -5.95
CA LEU A 50 6.48 -10.38 -5.92
C LEU A 50 5.87 -11.04 -4.68
N ALA A 51 6.22 -12.30 -4.41
CA ALA A 51 5.71 -13.03 -3.26
C ALA A 51 6.07 -12.34 -1.93
N THR A 52 7.32 -11.93 -1.79
CA THR A 52 7.82 -11.25 -0.59
C THR A 52 7.11 -9.91 -0.39
N PHE A 53 6.90 -9.16 -1.47
CA PHE A 53 6.18 -7.88 -1.41
C PHE A 53 4.73 -8.07 -0.98
N LEU A 54 4.00 -9.01 -1.57
CA LEU A 54 2.60 -9.26 -1.22
C LEU A 54 2.45 -9.71 0.24
N ARG A 55 3.31 -10.59 0.71
CA ARG A 55 3.31 -11.01 2.13
C ARG A 55 3.67 -9.87 3.05
N GLY A 56 4.62 -9.03 2.66
CA GLY A 56 4.99 -7.82 3.41
C GLY A 56 3.84 -6.81 3.48
N MET A 57 3.01 -6.70 2.44
CA MET A 57 1.81 -5.87 2.45
C MET A 57 0.80 -6.35 3.49
N VAL A 58 0.62 -7.65 3.61
CA VAL A 58 -0.26 -8.24 4.63
C VAL A 58 0.27 -7.94 6.04
N ASP A 59 1.57 -8.12 6.26
CA ASP A 59 2.22 -7.77 7.53
C ASP A 59 2.02 -6.30 7.88
N HIS A 60 2.15 -5.42 6.89
CA HIS A 60 1.94 -3.99 7.04
C HIS A 60 0.48 -3.67 7.42
N MET A 61 -0.49 -4.27 6.75
CA MET A 61 -1.92 -4.09 7.07
C MET A 61 -2.23 -4.54 8.50
N ASP A 62 -1.66 -5.66 8.93
CA ASP A 62 -1.86 -6.20 10.28
C ASP A 62 -1.25 -5.28 11.35
N ALA A 63 -0.02 -4.83 11.13
CA ALA A 63 0.70 -3.99 12.08
C ALA A 63 0.14 -2.57 12.20
N HIS A 64 -0.45 -2.03 11.15
CA HIS A 64 -0.85 -0.62 11.04
C HIS A 64 -2.36 -0.41 10.83
N GLU A 65 -3.19 -1.35 11.23
CA GLU A 65 -4.64 -1.27 11.06
C GLU A 65 -5.25 0.02 11.60
N GLY A 66 -4.97 0.34 12.86
CA GLY A 66 -5.51 1.52 13.51
C GLY A 66 -5.05 2.81 12.83
N LEU A 67 -3.79 2.84 12.40
CA LEU A 67 -3.23 3.97 11.66
C LEU A 67 -3.92 4.15 10.31
N ALA A 68 -4.11 3.08 9.56
CA ALA A 68 -4.77 3.14 8.24
C ALA A 68 -6.19 3.68 8.35
N ARG A 69 -6.97 3.23 9.33
CA ARG A 69 -8.33 3.74 9.58
C ARG A 69 -8.31 5.22 9.96
N THR A 70 -7.43 5.60 10.87
CA THR A 70 -7.31 6.99 11.31
C THR A 70 -6.93 7.89 10.13
N LEU A 71 -5.95 7.48 9.33
CA LEU A 71 -5.54 8.21 8.14
C LEU A 71 -6.69 8.34 7.13
N ALA A 72 -7.41 7.26 6.86
CA ALA A 72 -8.54 7.28 5.94
C ALA A 72 -9.63 8.25 6.41
N THR A 73 -9.93 8.28 7.70
CA THR A 73 -10.90 9.20 8.29
C THR A 73 -10.45 10.65 8.18
N LEU A 74 -9.21 10.94 8.54
CA LEU A 74 -8.65 12.29 8.51
C LEU A 74 -8.47 12.81 7.09
N MET A 75 -8.31 11.93 6.12
CA MET A 75 -8.09 12.27 4.71
C MET A 75 -9.35 12.13 3.86
N ALA A 76 -10.52 11.93 4.47
CA ALA A 76 -11.79 11.73 3.74
C ALA A 76 -12.07 12.87 2.74
N ASP A 77 -11.73 14.11 3.09
CA ASP A 77 -11.89 15.29 2.23
C ASP A 77 -10.75 15.46 1.21
N ARG A 78 -9.76 14.57 1.22
CA ARG A 78 -8.57 14.62 0.36
C ARG A 78 -8.45 13.37 -0.52
N SER A 79 -9.56 13.00 -1.14
CA SER A 79 -9.66 11.81 -2.00
C SER A 79 -8.59 11.76 -3.11
N GLY A 80 -8.14 12.92 -3.60
CA GLY A 80 -7.08 13.01 -4.61
C GLY A 80 -5.75 12.47 -4.12
N VAL A 81 -5.37 12.75 -2.86
CA VAL A 81 -4.12 12.26 -2.25
C VAL A 81 -4.18 10.73 -2.08
N LEU A 82 -5.31 10.21 -1.59
CA LEU A 82 -5.52 8.77 -1.46
C LEU A 82 -5.47 8.06 -2.82
N ALA A 83 -6.09 8.65 -3.84
CA ALA A 83 -6.07 8.11 -5.19
C ALA A 83 -4.66 8.11 -5.80
N GLU A 84 -3.87 9.15 -5.54
CA GLU A 84 -2.48 9.25 -5.99
C GLU A 84 -1.60 8.18 -5.35
N GLY A 85 -1.70 7.98 -4.04
CA GLY A 85 -0.99 6.94 -3.30
C GLY A 85 -1.40 5.55 -3.77
N SER A 86 -2.67 5.33 -4.00
CA SER A 86 -3.19 4.06 -4.53
C SER A 86 -2.63 3.76 -5.92
N ARG A 87 -2.53 4.76 -6.79
CA ARG A 87 -1.90 4.62 -8.11
C ARG A 87 -0.41 4.28 -8.03
N ALA A 88 0.30 4.90 -7.08
CA ALA A 88 1.73 4.61 -6.88
C ALA A 88 1.94 3.16 -6.43
N LEU A 89 1.14 2.66 -5.51
CA LEU A 89 1.17 1.26 -5.06
C LEU A 89 0.77 0.31 -6.21
N GLU A 90 -0.26 0.65 -6.96
CA GLU A 90 -0.67 -0.14 -8.13
C GLU A 90 0.45 -0.22 -9.15
N GLN A 91 1.16 0.88 -9.40
CA GLN A 91 2.31 0.88 -10.30
C GLN A 91 3.43 -0.01 -9.78
N ALA A 92 3.72 0.02 -8.49
CA ALA A 92 4.72 -0.85 -7.88
C ALA A 92 4.37 -2.34 -8.06
N VAL A 93 3.12 -2.71 -7.83
CA VAL A 93 2.64 -4.09 -8.05
C VAL A 93 2.67 -4.45 -9.54
N THR A 94 2.27 -3.53 -10.41
CA THR A 94 2.34 -3.73 -11.86
C THR A 94 3.76 -4.04 -12.32
N ASP A 95 4.74 -3.30 -11.83
CA ASP A 95 6.16 -3.51 -12.17
C ASP A 95 6.66 -4.87 -11.67
N LEU A 96 6.29 -5.26 -10.44
CA LEU A 96 6.65 -6.58 -9.89
C LEU A 96 6.04 -7.73 -10.70
N VAL A 97 4.77 -7.62 -11.06
CA VAL A 97 4.09 -8.63 -11.89
C VAL A 97 4.71 -8.70 -13.28
N ALA A 98 4.95 -7.55 -13.90
CA ALA A 98 5.56 -7.49 -15.23
C ALA A 98 6.95 -8.15 -15.27
N ALA A 99 7.78 -7.92 -14.25
CA ALA A 99 9.07 -8.55 -14.13
C ALA A 99 8.97 -10.07 -14.02
N ALA A 100 8.03 -10.57 -13.23
CA ALA A 100 7.80 -12.00 -13.05
C ALA A 100 7.24 -12.67 -14.31
N VAL A 101 6.41 -11.95 -15.07
CA VAL A 101 5.93 -12.42 -16.39
C VAL A 101 7.08 -12.52 -17.37
N ARG A 102 7.97 -11.51 -17.44
CA ARG A 102 9.16 -11.54 -18.31
C ARG A 102 10.09 -12.70 -17.99
N ASP A 103 10.22 -13.06 -16.72
CA ASP A 103 11.01 -14.22 -16.28
C ASP A 103 10.35 -15.57 -16.60
N GLY A 104 9.11 -15.56 -17.05
CA GLY A 104 8.35 -16.77 -17.35
C GLY A 104 7.80 -17.52 -16.13
N ALA A 105 7.92 -16.96 -14.93
CA ALA A 105 7.46 -17.58 -13.69
C ALA A 105 5.96 -17.34 -13.42
N VAL A 106 5.42 -16.25 -13.95
CA VAL A 106 4.03 -15.83 -13.77
C VAL A 106 3.32 -15.87 -15.14
N ARG A 107 2.07 -16.30 -15.11
CA ARG A 107 1.20 -16.34 -16.29
C ARG A 107 0.96 -14.91 -16.83
N ASP A 108 0.83 -14.79 -18.15
CA ASP A 108 0.69 -13.51 -18.83
C ASP A 108 -0.77 -13.08 -19.10
N ASP A 109 -1.73 -13.94 -18.74
CA ASP A 109 -3.16 -13.73 -18.99
C ASP A 109 -3.92 -13.16 -17.77
N VAL A 110 -3.21 -12.87 -16.64
CA VAL A 110 -3.77 -12.24 -15.46
C VAL A 110 -3.00 -10.96 -15.17
N GLY A 111 -3.71 -9.84 -15.14
CA GLY A 111 -3.08 -8.53 -14.92
C GLY A 111 -2.89 -8.19 -13.45
N ALA A 112 -2.03 -7.20 -13.21
CA ALA A 112 -1.78 -6.65 -11.88
C ALA A 112 -3.05 -6.11 -11.22
N GLY A 113 -4.04 -5.67 -12.00
CA GLY A 113 -5.34 -5.22 -11.47
C GLY A 113 -6.07 -6.28 -10.65
N ALA A 114 -5.98 -7.55 -11.06
CA ALA A 114 -6.56 -8.67 -10.29
C ALA A 114 -5.86 -8.84 -8.93
N VAL A 115 -4.54 -8.69 -8.90
CA VAL A 115 -3.75 -8.73 -7.66
C VAL A 115 -4.14 -7.58 -6.73
N MET A 116 -4.29 -6.37 -7.28
CA MET A 116 -4.73 -5.20 -6.51
C MET A 116 -6.14 -5.39 -5.97
N MET A 117 -7.04 -5.96 -6.75
CA MET A 117 -8.41 -6.27 -6.29
C MET A 117 -8.39 -7.25 -5.11
N ALA A 118 -7.54 -8.26 -5.15
CA ALA A 118 -7.36 -9.20 -4.04
C ALA A 118 -6.84 -8.48 -2.78
N LEU A 119 -5.85 -7.60 -2.93
CA LEU A 119 -5.31 -6.80 -1.81
C LEU A 119 -6.38 -5.87 -1.21
N HIS A 120 -7.17 -5.20 -2.05
CA HIS A 120 -8.29 -4.37 -1.58
C HIS A 120 -9.33 -5.20 -0.82
N GLY A 121 -9.66 -6.39 -1.31
CA GLY A 121 -10.59 -7.30 -0.64
C GLY A 121 -10.06 -7.76 0.72
N ILE A 122 -8.79 -8.06 0.81
CA ILE A 122 -8.10 -8.41 2.06
C ILE A 122 -8.22 -7.25 3.07
N GLY A 123 -7.89 -6.03 2.65
CA GLY A 123 -7.99 -4.86 3.51
C GLY A 123 -9.42 -4.57 3.96
N ALA A 124 -10.39 -4.70 3.07
CA ALA A 124 -11.81 -4.50 3.38
C ALA A 124 -12.37 -5.52 4.38
N ALA A 125 -11.80 -6.72 4.41
CA ALA A 125 -12.22 -7.81 5.29
C ALA A 125 -11.53 -7.79 6.66
N HIS A 126 -10.77 -6.76 6.97
CA HIS A 126 -9.88 -6.69 8.15
C HIS A 126 -10.58 -6.94 9.49
N ASP A 127 -11.86 -6.59 9.61
CA ASP A 127 -12.64 -6.79 10.84
C ASP A 127 -13.11 -8.25 11.03
N ARG A 128 -12.87 -9.09 10.08
CA ARG A 128 -13.30 -10.47 10.10
C ARG A 128 -12.51 -11.26 11.16
N PRO A 129 -13.17 -12.03 12.05
CA PRO A 129 -12.46 -12.91 12.98
C PRO A 129 -11.59 -13.91 12.21
N GLY A 130 -10.34 -14.07 12.66
CA GLY A 130 -9.39 -14.94 11.98
C GLY A 130 -8.81 -14.37 10.68
N TRP A 131 -8.97 -13.07 10.46
CA TRP A 131 -8.51 -12.38 9.26
C TRP A 131 -7.07 -12.71 8.87
N ARG A 132 -6.14 -12.73 9.82
CA ARG A 132 -4.72 -12.97 9.51
C ARG A 132 -4.50 -14.35 8.88
N ALA A 133 -5.04 -15.40 9.48
CA ALA A 133 -4.89 -16.76 8.99
C ALA A 133 -5.56 -16.95 7.63
N GLU A 134 -6.78 -16.43 7.47
CA GLU A 134 -7.51 -16.50 6.20
C GLU A 134 -6.81 -15.68 5.12
N THR A 135 -6.23 -14.54 5.48
CA THR A 135 -5.46 -13.70 4.55
C THR A 135 -4.20 -14.40 4.05
N ASP A 136 -3.48 -15.08 4.93
CA ASP A 136 -2.32 -15.88 4.52
C ASP A 136 -2.71 -16.95 3.52
N ASP A 137 -3.87 -17.59 3.71
CA ASP A 137 -4.42 -18.55 2.75
C ASP A 137 -4.78 -17.90 1.42
N VAL A 138 -5.42 -16.73 1.45
CA VAL A 138 -5.78 -15.98 0.22
C VAL A 138 -4.51 -15.59 -0.55
N ILE A 139 -3.48 -15.10 0.12
CA ILE A 139 -2.21 -14.76 -0.56
C ILE A 139 -1.58 -16.00 -1.19
N THR A 140 -1.62 -17.14 -0.51
CA THR A 140 -1.14 -18.41 -1.08
C THR A 140 -1.93 -18.78 -2.33
N LEU A 141 -3.26 -18.66 -2.30
CA LEU A 141 -4.12 -18.91 -3.47
C LEU A 141 -3.78 -17.97 -4.63
N VAL A 142 -3.57 -16.69 -4.35
CA VAL A 142 -3.20 -15.70 -5.38
C VAL A 142 -1.85 -16.05 -6.00
N LEU A 143 -0.84 -16.33 -5.19
CA LEU A 143 0.50 -16.67 -5.68
C LEU A 143 0.50 -17.97 -6.48
N ASP A 144 -0.19 -18.98 -6.00
CA ASP A 144 -0.30 -20.26 -6.71
C ASP A 144 -1.08 -20.10 -8.03
N GLY A 145 -2.12 -19.28 -8.03
CA GLY A 145 -2.91 -18.97 -9.23
C GLY A 145 -2.14 -18.16 -10.27
N LEU A 146 -1.15 -17.36 -9.84
CA LEU A 146 -0.32 -16.58 -10.74
C LEU A 146 0.79 -17.39 -11.41
N ARG A 147 1.15 -18.54 -10.87
CA ARG A 147 2.19 -19.38 -11.48
C ARG A 147 1.80 -19.76 -12.89
N ARG A 148 2.80 -19.78 -13.76
CA ARG A 148 2.60 -20.23 -15.13
C ARG A 148 2.18 -21.71 -15.12
N PRO A 149 1.09 -22.08 -15.82
CA PRO A 149 0.73 -23.49 -15.96
C PRO A 149 1.85 -24.29 -16.64
N LEU A 150 2.05 -25.50 -16.18
CA LEU A 150 3.01 -26.43 -16.81
C LEU A 150 2.59 -26.80 -18.22
#